data_acee5a65382daf2a5678a422cfbbf448
#
_entry.id   acee5a65382daf2a5678a422cfbbf448
#
_cell.length_a   1.000
_cell.length_b   1.000
_cell.length_c   1.000
_cell.angle_alpha   90.00
_cell.angle_beta   90.00
_cell.angle_gamma   90.00
#
_symmetry.space_group_name_H-M   'P 1'
#
loop_
_entity.id
_entity.type
_entity.pdbx_description
1 polymer ?
#
loop_
_entity_poly.entity_id
_entity_poly.type
_entity_poly.pdbx_seq_one_letter_code
_entity_poly.pdbx_strand_id
1 'polypeptide(L)'
;MAGDSPDLGAKIITITNNNKKNGDKLSQQLGMELFSFRKKLAPQTFSANDAITKAKRLSKKNKKPILIADIWDNPGGGVAGDSTILIDKAISMNLNNIAVGSIWDPVAVSLCCAAGEKANLDLRFGGKVSSLGGSPISKRVLIKKIVKNAFQKLRI
;
A
#
# COMPACT_ATOMS: atom_id res chain seq x y z
N MET A 1 -9.35 8.16 5.05
CA MET A 1 -10.22 8.03 3.88
C MET A 1 -9.95 9.19 2.95
N ALA A 2 -9.48 8.92 1.75
CA ALA A 2 -9.30 9.93 0.72
C ALA A 2 -10.55 9.93 -0.17
N GLY A 3 -11.51 10.77 0.17
CA GLY A 3 -12.71 10.95 -0.63
C GLY A 3 -12.61 12.24 -1.43
N ASP A 4 -13.13 12.26 -2.63
CA ASP A 4 -13.25 13.47 -3.43
C ASP A 4 -14.51 14.22 -3.00
N SER A 5 -14.33 15.15 -2.05
CA SER A 5 -15.39 16.01 -1.51
C SER A 5 -14.94 17.46 -1.57
N PRO A 6 -15.84 18.41 -1.89
CA PRO A 6 -15.50 19.83 -1.94
C PRO A 6 -14.88 20.37 -0.66
N ASP A 7 -15.21 19.77 0.48
CA ASP A 7 -14.73 20.19 1.80
C ASP A 7 -13.43 19.53 2.24
N LEU A 8 -12.93 18.55 1.49
CA LEU A 8 -11.65 17.88 1.75
C LEU A 8 -10.49 18.66 1.14
N GLY A 9 -9.33 18.55 1.77
CA GLY A 9 -8.09 19.16 1.32
C GLY A 9 -7.33 19.85 2.43
N ALA A 10 -6.11 20.30 2.12
CA ALA A 10 -5.31 21.08 3.05
C ALA A 10 -5.97 22.43 3.30
N LYS A 11 -6.07 22.82 4.57
CA LYS A 11 -6.62 24.12 5.00
C LYS A 11 -5.59 24.85 5.84
N ILE A 12 -5.53 26.16 5.68
CA ILE A 12 -4.74 27.05 6.51
C ILE A 12 -5.68 27.80 7.45
N ILE A 13 -5.42 27.68 8.73
CA ILE A 13 -6.16 28.39 9.77
C ILE A 13 -5.20 29.38 10.44
N THR A 14 -5.58 30.64 10.52
CA THR A 14 -4.85 31.69 11.22
C THR A 14 -5.68 32.22 12.37
N ILE A 15 -5.06 32.40 13.53
CA ILE A 15 -5.69 32.95 14.72
C ILE A 15 -5.04 34.30 15.00
N THR A 16 -5.83 35.34 15.16
CA THR A 16 -5.35 36.70 15.43
C THR A 16 -6.12 37.32 16.59
N ASN A 17 -5.45 38.23 17.31
CA ASN A 17 -6.12 39.02 18.35
C ASN A 17 -6.93 40.15 17.70
N ASN A 18 -8.20 39.89 17.41
CA ASN A 18 -9.19 40.83 16.86
C ASN A 18 -8.74 41.55 15.57
N ASN A 19 -7.91 40.91 14.75
CA ASN A 19 -7.43 41.47 13.48
C ASN A 19 -7.68 40.51 12.32
N LYS A 20 -8.97 40.39 11.94
CA LYS A 20 -9.41 39.49 10.87
C LYS A 20 -8.69 39.77 9.53
N LYS A 21 -8.53 41.04 9.16
CA LYS A 21 -7.89 41.45 7.90
C LYS A 21 -6.46 40.90 7.78
N ASN A 22 -5.68 40.98 8.82
CA ASN A 22 -4.32 40.43 8.83
C ASN A 22 -4.33 38.91 8.86
N GLY A 23 -5.28 38.28 9.57
CA GLY A 23 -5.47 36.84 9.56
C GLY A 23 -5.77 36.31 8.15
N ASP A 24 -6.72 36.93 7.46
CA ASP A 24 -7.10 36.54 6.10
C ASP A 24 -5.92 36.70 5.11
N LYS A 25 -5.19 37.82 5.21
CA LYS A 25 -4.00 38.04 4.39
C LYS A 25 -2.91 37.00 4.64
N LEU A 26 -2.65 36.66 5.90
CA LEU A 26 -1.64 35.66 6.25
C LEU A 26 -2.06 34.25 5.80
N SER A 27 -3.31 33.86 5.99
CA SER A 27 -3.79 32.55 5.55
C SER A 27 -3.73 32.40 4.03
N GLN A 28 -4.08 33.47 3.29
CA GLN A 28 -3.95 33.49 1.84
C GLN A 28 -2.49 33.34 1.39
N GLN A 29 -1.58 34.09 2.01
CA GLN A 29 -0.15 34.03 1.69
C GLN A 29 0.41 32.62 1.93
N LEU A 30 0.17 32.03 3.10
CA LEU A 30 0.63 30.68 3.45
C LEU A 30 -0.03 29.62 2.56
N GLY A 31 -1.30 29.78 2.22
CA GLY A 31 -2.01 28.88 1.31
C GLY A 31 -1.40 28.88 -0.09
N MET A 32 -1.09 30.05 -0.64
CA MET A 32 -0.43 30.18 -1.94
C MET A 32 0.99 29.61 -1.91
N GLU A 33 1.73 29.82 -0.84
CA GLU A 33 3.07 29.24 -0.66
C GLU A 33 2.98 27.70 -0.64
N LEU A 34 2.13 27.11 0.19
CA LEU A 34 1.90 25.67 0.23
C LEU A 34 1.49 25.12 -1.15
N PHE A 35 0.56 25.79 -1.83
CA PHE A 35 0.14 25.41 -3.18
C PHE A 35 1.29 25.44 -4.20
N SER A 36 2.24 26.36 -4.05
CA SER A 36 3.43 26.44 -4.92
C SER A 36 4.31 25.18 -4.81
N PHE A 37 4.31 24.51 -3.65
CA PHE A 37 5.09 23.31 -3.40
C PHE A 37 4.40 22.02 -3.86
N ARG A 38 3.14 22.04 -4.30
CA ARG A 38 2.35 20.84 -4.62
C ARG A 38 3.06 19.81 -5.50
N LYS A 39 3.84 20.24 -6.50
CA LYS A 39 4.61 19.35 -7.37
C LYS A 39 5.87 18.78 -6.70
N LYS A 40 6.48 19.55 -5.79
CA LYS A 40 7.69 19.14 -5.05
C LYS A 40 7.36 18.18 -3.90
N LEU A 41 6.17 18.32 -3.31
CA LEU A 41 5.71 17.50 -2.20
C LEU A 41 5.09 16.18 -2.66
N ALA A 42 4.74 16.06 -3.94
CA ALA A 42 4.22 14.80 -4.48
C ALA A 42 5.32 13.72 -4.42
N PRO A 43 5.06 12.56 -3.78
CA PRO A 43 6.03 11.48 -3.75
C PRO A 43 6.27 10.95 -5.16
N GLN A 44 7.50 10.54 -5.45
CA GLN A 44 7.80 9.82 -6.69
C GLN A 44 7.15 8.44 -6.62
N THR A 45 6.20 8.19 -7.50
CA THR A 45 5.58 6.89 -7.67
C THR A 45 6.08 6.23 -8.95
N PHE A 46 6.02 4.91 -8.97
CA PHE A 46 6.38 4.10 -10.12
C PHE A 46 5.19 3.22 -10.50
N SER A 47 5.05 2.88 -11.77
CA SER A 47 4.18 1.79 -12.15
C SER A 47 4.68 0.48 -11.51
N ALA A 48 3.81 -0.51 -11.32
CA ALA A 48 4.21 -1.82 -10.78
C ALA A 48 5.34 -2.45 -11.60
N ASN A 49 5.28 -2.30 -12.94
CA ASN A 49 6.32 -2.79 -13.84
C ASN A 49 7.68 -2.10 -13.62
N ASP A 50 7.67 -0.78 -13.53
CA ASP A 50 8.89 0.01 -13.35
C ASP A 50 9.49 -0.22 -11.96
N ALA A 51 8.64 -0.29 -10.93
CA ALA A 51 9.07 -0.56 -9.55
C ALA A 51 9.80 -1.91 -9.46
N ILE A 52 9.20 -2.97 -10.00
CA ILE A 52 9.78 -4.31 -9.97
C ILE A 52 11.04 -4.40 -10.85
N THR A 53 11.02 -3.81 -12.04
CA THR A 53 12.20 -3.76 -12.92
C THR A 53 13.36 -3.04 -12.25
N LYS A 54 13.09 -1.91 -11.61
CA LYS A 54 14.09 -1.15 -10.84
C LYS A 54 14.62 -1.95 -9.66
N ALA A 55 13.73 -2.61 -8.91
CA ALA A 55 14.11 -3.46 -7.79
C ALA A 55 15.00 -4.63 -8.23
N LYS A 56 14.63 -5.33 -9.30
CA LYS A 56 15.45 -6.40 -9.91
C LYS A 56 16.84 -5.94 -10.31
N ARG A 57 16.97 -4.73 -10.86
CA ARG A 57 18.26 -4.13 -11.20
C ARG A 57 19.08 -3.80 -9.96
N LEU A 58 18.45 -3.19 -8.95
CA LEU A 58 19.13 -2.79 -7.72
C LEU A 58 19.54 -3.99 -6.86
N SER A 59 18.74 -5.06 -6.81
CA SER A 59 19.04 -6.24 -6.01
C SER A 59 20.34 -6.95 -6.45
N LYS A 60 20.74 -6.81 -7.71
CA LYS A 60 22.03 -7.36 -8.20
C LYS A 60 23.25 -6.66 -7.60
N LYS A 61 23.10 -5.41 -7.16
CA LYS A 61 24.19 -4.56 -6.63
C LYS A 61 24.14 -4.41 -5.12
N ASN A 62 23.00 -4.63 -4.50
CA ASN A 62 22.77 -4.42 -3.09
C ASN A 62 22.72 -5.75 -2.33
N LYS A 63 23.40 -5.82 -1.19
CA LYS A 63 23.30 -6.95 -0.25
C LYS A 63 22.05 -6.88 0.64
N LYS A 64 21.37 -5.73 0.68
CA LYS A 64 20.16 -5.50 1.48
C LYS A 64 18.91 -5.67 0.61
N PRO A 65 17.78 -6.07 1.20
CA PRO A 65 16.51 -6.16 0.49
C PRO A 65 16.08 -4.81 -0.09
N ILE A 66 15.41 -4.84 -1.23
CA ILE A 66 14.75 -3.67 -1.81
C ILE A 66 13.29 -3.70 -1.38
N LEU A 67 12.85 -2.64 -0.73
CA LEU A 67 11.47 -2.49 -0.30
C LEU A 67 10.66 -1.77 -1.39
N ILE A 68 9.51 -2.35 -1.74
CA ILE A 68 8.49 -1.72 -2.59
C ILE A 68 7.24 -1.58 -1.73
N ALA A 69 6.71 -0.37 -1.60
CA ALA A 69 5.46 -0.11 -0.92
C ALA A 69 4.35 0.19 -1.92
N ASP A 70 3.23 -0.54 -1.82
CA ASP A 70 2.00 -0.21 -2.52
C ASP A 70 1.26 0.86 -1.70
N ILE A 71 1.30 2.10 -2.20
CA ILE A 71 0.68 3.22 -1.50
C ILE A 71 -0.85 3.27 -1.67
N TRP A 72 -1.39 2.56 -2.66
CA TRP A 72 -2.81 2.57 -2.98
C TRP A 72 -3.57 1.43 -2.30
N ASP A 73 -2.91 0.31 -1.99
CA ASP A 73 -3.51 -0.79 -1.25
C ASP A 73 -3.16 -0.71 0.24
N ASN A 74 -3.51 0.42 0.85
CA ASN A 74 -3.26 0.70 2.25
C ASN A 74 -4.55 0.66 3.07
N PRO A 75 -4.78 -0.36 3.92
CA PRO A 75 -5.98 -0.45 4.76
C PRO A 75 -6.21 0.78 5.64
N GLY A 76 -5.15 1.48 6.05
CA GLY A 76 -5.26 2.77 6.74
C GLY A 76 -5.90 3.87 5.88
N GLY A 77 -5.89 3.73 4.58
CA GLY A 77 -6.59 4.58 3.61
C GLY A 77 -8.02 4.13 3.31
N GLY A 78 -8.49 3.02 3.91
CA GLY A 78 -9.85 2.50 3.76
C GLY A 78 -10.04 1.50 2.61
N VAL A 79 -8.97 0.96 2.06
CA VAL A 79 -9.01 -0.13 1.07
C VAL A 79 -8.78 -1.49 1.72
N ALA A 80 -9.04 -2.57 0.98
CA ALA A 80 -9.06 -3.91 1.54
C ALA A 80 -7.69 -4.46 1.96
N GLY A 81 -6.63 -4.07 1.29
CA GLY A 81 -5.31 -4.67 1.50
C GLY A 81 -5.19 -6.05 0.85
N ASP A 82 -5.89 -6.27 -0.27
CA ASP A 82 -5.92 -7.56 -0.97
C ASP A 82 -5.31 -7.51 -2.37
N SER A 83 -4.59 -6.43 -2.72
CA SER A 83 -4.01 -6.23 -4.04
C SER A 83 -3.03 -7.34 -4.43
N THR A 84 -3.18 -7.82 -5.64
CA THR A 84 -2.35 -8.86 -6.24
C THR A 84 -1.41 -8.33 -7.34
N ILE A 85 -1.53 -7.04 -7.68
CA ILE A 85 -0.84 -6.45 -8.83
C ILE A 85 0.68 -6.68 -8.79
N LEU A 86 1.31 -6.41 -7.64
CA LEU A 86 2.76 -6.57 -7.48
C LEU A 86 3.16 -8.06 -7.50
N ILE A 87 2.34 -8.93 -6.93
CA ILE A 87 2.61 -10.37 -6.89
C ILE A 87 2.49 -10.96 -8.29
N ASP A 88 1.39 -10.66 -8.99
CA ASP A 88 1.17 -11.15 -10.36
C ASP A 88 2.30 -10.71 -11.29
N LYS A 89 2.71 -9.45 -11.17
CA LYS A 89 3.84 -8.93 -11.93
C LYS A 89 5.15 -9.62 -11.61
N ALA A 90 5.41 -9.87 -10.33
CA ALA A 90 6.61 -10.57 -9.90
C ALA A 90 6.64 -12.02 -10.41
N ILE A 91 5.50 -12.72 -10.37
CA ILE A 91 5.36 -14.07 -10.93
C ILE A 91 5.58 -14.05 -12.44
N SER A 92 4.95 -13.14 -13.18
CA SER A 92 5.08 -13.02 -14.63
C SER A 92 6.52 -12.74 -15.09
N MET A 93 7.30 -12.06 -14.26
CA MET A 93 8.73 -11.78 -14.52
C MET A 93 9.67 -12.87 -13.98
N ASN A 94 9.15 -14.00 -13.49
CA ASN A 94 9.91 -15.12 -12.91
C ASN A 94 10.90 -14.65 -11.82
N LEU A 95 10.45 -13.78 -10.93
CA LEU A 95 11.30 -13.32 -9.84
C LEU A 95 11.34 -14.34 -8.70
N ASN A 96 12.55 -14.59 -8.19
CA ASN A 96 12.80 -15.40 -7.00
C ASN A 96 13.18 -14.49 -5.82
N ASN A 97 13.13 -15.03 -4.61
CA ASN A 97 13.49 -14.32 -3.38
C ASN A 97 12.66 -13.06 -3.13
N ILE A 98 11.35 -13.19 -3.23
CA ILE A 98 10.39 -12.14 -2.94
C ILE A 98 9.62 -12.53 -1.68
N ALA A 99 9.35 -11.53 -0.83
CA ALA A 99 8.38 -11.62 0.24
C ALA A 99 7.33 -10.51 0.04
N VAL A 100 6.07 -10.86 0.19
CA VAL A 100 4.96 -9.92 0.12
C VAL A 100 4.13 -10.09 1.40
N GLY A 101 3.71 -9.00 1.96
CA GLY A 101 2.87 -9.01 3.15
C GLY A 101 2.23 -7.64 3.36
N SER A 102 1.07 -7.62 3.93
CA SER A 102 0.14 -8.72 4.16
C SER A 102 -0.95 -8.67 3.11
N ILE A 103 -1.58 -9.81 2.80
CA ILE A 103 -2.76 -9.84 1.92
C ILE A 103 -3.96 -10.18 2.79
N TRP A 104 -4.95 -9.33 2.79
CA TRP A 104 -6.20 -9.58 3.50
C TRP A 104 -7.08 -10.51 2.67
N ASP A 105 -7.26 -11.73 3.12
CA ASP A 105 -8.15 -12.71 2.48
C ASP A 105 -8.64 -13.73 3.51
N PRO A 106 -9.72 -13.45 4.23
CA PRO A 106 -10.20 -14.33 5.30
C PRO A 106 -10.62 -15.72 4.80
N VAL A 107 -11.10 -15.84 3.56
CA VAL A 107 -11.47 -17.15 2.97
C VAL A 107 -10.21 -17.99 2.72
N ALA A 108 -9.18 -17.39 2.12
CA ALA A 108 -7.91 -18.08 1.91
C ALA A 108 -7.27 -18.52 3.25
N VAL A 109 -7.35 -17.64 4.27
CA VAL A 109 -6.87 -17.98 5.63
C VAL A 109 -7.63 -19.16 6.21
N SER A 110 -8.97 -19.20 6.10
CA SER A 110 -9.79 -20.32 6.57
C SER A 110 -9.41 -21.64 5.90
N LEU A 111 -9.21 -21.63 4.57
CA LEU A 111 -8.78 -22.81 3.82
C LEU A 111 -7.39 -23.28 4.27
N CYS A 112 -6.44 -22.35 4.47
CA CYS A 112 -5.12 -22.68 4.99
C CYS A 112 -5.19 -23.27 6.40
N CYS A 113 -6.02 -22.71 7.28
CA CYS A 113 -6.21 -23.23 8.63
C CYS A 113 -6.81 -24.65 8.63
N ALA A 114 -7.77 -24.92 7.74
CA ALA A 114 -8.36 -26.25 7.59
C ALA A 114 -7.37 -27.27 7.05
N ALA A 115 -6.52 -26.90 6.10
CA ALA A 115 -5.50 -27.77 5.51
C ALA A 115 -4.33 -28.06 6.48
N GLY A 116 -4.00 -27.15 7.38
CA GLY A 116 -2.95 -27.30 8.38
C GLY A 116 -1.54 -26.93 7.90
N GLU A 117 -0.62 -26.82 8.86
CA GLU A 117 0.79 -26.53 8.57
C GLU A 117 1.44 -27.65 7.75
N LYS A 118 2.38 -27.30 6.88
CA LYS A 118 3.09 -28.19 5.95
C LYS A 118 2.22 -28.79 4.84
N ALA A 119 0.94 -28.48 4.78
CA ALA A 119 0.08 -28.90 3.68
C ALA A 119 0.41 -28.13 2.38
N ASN A 120 0.26 -28.83 1.25
CA ASN A 120 0.23 -28.22 -0.07
C ASN A 120 -1.23 -28.06 -0.49
N LEU A 121 -1.60 -26.85 -0.90
CA LEU A 121 -2.96 -26.47 -1.25
C LEU A 121 -2.99 -25.71 -2.56
N ASP A 122 -3.91 -26.03 -3.45
CA ASP A 122 -4.23 -25.19 -4.60
C ASP A 122 -5.14 -24.05 -4.10
N LEU A 123 -4.56 -22.88 -3.96
CA LEU A 123 -5.19 -21.73 -3.31
C LEU A 123 -5.43 -20.60 -4.32
N ARG A 124 -6.64 -20.05 -4.24
CA ARG A 124 -7.00 -18.80 -4.91
C ARG A 124 -7.09 -17.68 -3.88
N PHE A 125 -6.22 -16.66 -3.99
CA PHE A 125 -6.09 -15.64 -2.97
C PHE A 125 -5.91 -14.24 -3.53
N GLY A 126 -6.27 -13.23 -2.72
CA GLY A 126 -6.18 -11.80 -3.03
C GLY A 126 -7.07 -11.35 -4.19
N GLY A 127 -7.10 -10.07 -4.49
CA GLY A 127 -7.77 -9.47 -5.65
C GLY A 127 -9.27 -9.81 -5.75
N LYS A 128 -9.96 -9.98 -4.62
CA LYS A 128 -11.36 -10.40 -4.58
C LYS A 128 -12.34 -9.26 -4.29
N VAL A 129 -11.85 -8.18 -3.69
CA VAL A 129 -12.70 -7.07 -3.23
C VAL A 129 -12.95 -6.06 -4.34
N SER A 130 -11.96 -5.79 -5.18
CA SER A 130 -12.07 -4.81 -6.26
C SER A 130 -11.25 -5.22 -7.47
N SER A 131 -11.77 -4.97 -8.66
CA SER A 131 -11.02 -5.13 -9.91
C SER A 131 -9.81 -4.19 -10.03
N LEU A 132 -9.79 -3.11 -9.27
CA LEU A 132 -8.67 -2.18 -9.21
C LEU A 132 -7.46 -2.76 -8.46
N GLY A 133 -7.65 -3.73 -7.58
CA GLY A 133 -6.59 -4.44 -6.86
C GLY A 133 -5.93 -5.58 -7.62
N GLY A 134 -6.28 -5.79 -8.87
CA GLY A 134 -5.84 -6.92 -9.69
C GLY A 134 -6.79 -8.11 -9.63
N SER A 135 -6.41 -9.21 -10.26
CA SER A 135 -7.20 -10.45 -10.28
C SER A 135 -6.72 -11.45 -9.23
N PRO A 136 -7.60 -12.28 -8.68
CA PRO A 136 -7.18 -13.34 -7.76
C PRO A 136 -6.12 -14.26 -8.37
N ILE A 137 -5.11 -14.59 -7.59
CA ILE A 137 -4.03 -15.49 -8.00
C ILE A 137 -4.37 -16.92 -7.59
N SER A 138 -4.32 -17.84 -8.54
CA SER A 138 -4.48 -19.27 -8.29
C SER A 138 -3.12 -19.96 -8.42
N LYS A 139 -2.63 -20.51 -7.31
CA LYS A 139 -1.33 -21.18 -7.23
C LYS A 139 -1.34 -22.30 -6.21
N ARG A 140 -0.50 -23.30 -6.47
CA ARG A 140 -0.16 -24.28 -5.45
C ARG A 140 0.79 -23.64 -4.45
N VAL A 141 0.40 -23.65 -3.18
CA VAL A 141 1.13 -23.04 -2.08
C VAL A 141 1.47 -24.05 -1.00
N LEU A 142 2.59 -23.86 -0.33
CA LEU A 142 2.97 -24.60 0.87
C LEU A 142 2.65 -23.75 2.10
N ILE A 143 1.82 -24.27 2.99
CA ILE A 143 1.50 -23.62 4.27
C ILE A 143 2.67 -23.82 5.23
N LYS A 144 3.46 -22.79 5.45
CA LYS A 144 4.64 -22.90 6.33
C LYS A 144 4.28 -22.81 7.79
N LYS A 145 3.37 -21.89 8.14
CA LYS A 145 3.00 -21.64 9.53
C LYS A 145 1.59 -21.06 9.63
N ILE A 146 0.88 -21.43 10.68
CA ILE A 146 -0.41 -20.88 11.08
C ILE A 146 -0.24 -20.24 12.46
N VAL A 147 -0.56 -18.95 12.56
CA VAL A 147 -0.49 -18.22 13.83
C VAL A 147 -1.89 -17.86 14.25
N LYS A 148 -2.36 -18.47 15.34
CA LYS A 148 -3.62 -18.10 15.98
C LYS A 148 -3.40 -16.87 16.86
N ASN A 149 -4.39 -15.98 16.93
CA ASN A 149 -4.34 -14.77 17.76
C ASN A 149 -3.12 -13.89 17.46
N ALA A 150 -2.76 -13.77 16.17
CA ALA A 150 -1.70 -12.89 15.75
C ALA A 150 -2.03 -11.43 16.07
N PHE A 151 -1.06 -10.70 16.58
CA PHE A 151 -1.17 -9.26 16.78
C PHE A 151 0.04 -8.56 16.15
N GLN A 152 -0.20 -7.37 15.63
CA GLN A 152 0.86 -6.54 15.09
C GLN A 152 1.22 -5.46 16.11
N LYS A 153 2.48 -5.44 16.53
CA LYS A 153 3.01 -4.39 17.40
C LYS A 153 3.63 -3.29 16.54
N LEU A 154 3.01 -2.13 16.52
CA LEU A 154 3.64 -0.94 15.95
C LEU A 154 4.81 -0.54 16.87
N ARG A 155 5.99 -0.45 16.30
CA ARG A 155 7.12 0.23 16.96
C ARG A 155 7.05 1.69 16.53
N ILE A 156 6.60 2.52 17.44
CA ILE A 156 6.70 3.97 17.37
C ILE A 156 8.10 4.36 17.82
#